data_2b9e55a8488f580a86ecc0a0b30b831e
#
_entry.id   2b9e55a8488f580a86ecc0a0b30b831e
#
_cell.length_a   1.000
_cell.length_b   1.000
_cell.length_c   1.000
_cell.angle_alpha   90.00
_cell.angle_beta   90.00
_cell.angle_gamma   90.00
#
_symmetry.space_group_name_H-M   'P 1'
#
loop_
_entity.id
_entity.type
_entity.pdbx_description
1 polymer ?
#
loop_
_entity_poly.entity_id
_entity_poly.type
_entity_poly.pdbx_seq_one_letter_code
_entity_poly.pdbx_strand_id
1 'polypeptide(L)'
;MRGSFRALFETTPDLTVVGEAATGAEAVELVRARRPDVVLMDVRMPHMDGIEATRRIHQDTGTVGVRVLMLTMFDLDAHVFSALRAGAAGFLLKDTPPADLLNAIRVVAAGEALLAPTVTRRLIAEFARLPQPERPLPRALDGVTDRERDVLTLVARGLSNTEIAGHLHLSLATVKTYIGRLLTKLGARDRAQLVIIAYESGLITTR
;
A
#
# COMPACT_ATOMS: atom_id res chain seq x y z
N MET A 1 -16.10 17.32 -3.06
CA MET A 1 -15.46 16.05 -2.64
C MET A 1 -14.93 16.08 -1.20
N ARG A 2 -13.99 16.98 -0.81
CA ARG A 2 -13.50 17.06 0.59
C ARG A 2 -14.64 17.20 1.61
N GLY A 3 -15.58 18.12 1.38
CA GLY A 3 -16.74 18.31 2.26
C GLY A 3 -17.66 17.09 2.38
N SER A 4 -17.80 16.29 1.31
CA SER A 4 -18.59 15.05 1.35
C SER A 4 -17.92 13.96 2.20
N PHE A 5 -16.61 13.82 2.10
CA PHE A 5 -15.86 12.88 2.94
C PHE A 5 -15.85 13.31 4.41
N ARG A 6 -15.71 14.62 4.67
CA ARG A 6 -15.76 15.15 6.03
C ARG A 6 -17.08 14.79 6.71
N ALA A 7 -18.22 15.08 6.07
CA ALA A 7 -19.53 14.75 6.61
C ALA A 7 -19.69 13.25 6.89
N LEU A 8 -19.17 12.38 6.01
CA LEU A 8 -19.17 10.94 6.21
C LEU A 8 -18.38 10.53 7.46
N PHE A 9 -17.17 11.07 7.64
CA PHE A 9 -16.31 10.70 8.76
C PHE A 9 -16.81 11.26 10.10
N GLU A 10 -17.38 12.46 10.11
CA GLU A 10 -17.99 13.06 11.32
C GLU A 10 -19.17 12.25 11.85
N THR A 11 -19.83 11.45 11.01
CA THR A 11 -20.92 10.54 11.40
C THR A 11 -20.41 9.14 11.78
N THR A 12 -19.11 8.87 11.70
CA THR A 12 -18.51 7.55 11.94
C THR A 12 -17.76 7.56 13.27
N PRO A 13 -18.25 6.89 14.33
CA PRO A 13 -17.77 7.07 15.71
C PRO A 13 -16.30 6.70 15.94
N ASP A 14 -15.74 5.79 15.14
CA ASP A 14 -14.36 5.29 15.23
C ASP A 14 -13.36 6.09 14.36
N LEU A 15 -13.80 7.16 13.70
CA LEU A 15 -12.96 7.99 12.86
C LEU A 15 -12.98 9.45 13.33
N THR A 16 -11.83 10.10 13.28
CA THR A 16 -11.68 11.52 13.59
C THR A 16 -10.88 12.20 12.48
N VAL A 17 -11.45 13.25 11.90
CA VAL A 17 -10.74 14.10 10.93
C VAL A 17 -9.83 15.08 11.69
N VAL A 18 -8.51 14.86 11.59
CA VAL A 18 -7.50 15.68 12.28
C VAL A 18 -7.03 16.88 11.44
N GLY A 19 -7.39 16.92 10.16
CA GLY A 19 -7.11 18.06 9.29
C GLY A 19 -7.39 17.80 7.82
N GLU A 20 -7.32 18.86 7.03
CA GLU A 20 -7.49 18.86 5.58
C GLU A 20 -6.41 19.71 4.92
N ALA A 21 -5.94 19.29 3.75
CA ALA A 21 -4.95 19.98 2.95
C ALA A 21 -5.47 20.17 1.51
N ALA A 22 -5.09 21.25 0.86
CA ALA A 22 -5.44 21.55 -0.52
C ALA A 22 -4.33 21.17 -1.51
N THR A 23 -3.10 21.08 -1.04
CA THR A 23 -1.90 20.76 -1.84
C THR A 23 -1.08 19.67 -1.19
N GLY A 24 -0.20 19.02 -1.97
CA GLY A 24 0.72 18.01 -1.43
C GLY A 24 1.67 18.55 -0.37
N ALA A 25 2.13 19.80 -0.53
CA ALA A 25 3.00 20.45 0.44
C ALA A 25 2.29 20.69 1.78
N GLU A 26 1.07 21.23 1.76
CA GLU A 26 0.25 21.39 2.97
C GLU A 26 -0.02 20.02 3.63
N ALA A 27 -0.28 18.98 2.84
CA ALA A 27 -0.51 17.63 3.36
C ALA A 27 0.71 17.10 4.11
N VAL A 28 1.93 17.27 3.58
CA VAL A 28 3.19 16.86 4.25
C VAL A 28 3.35 17.57 5.58
N GLU A 29 3.18 18.91 5.63
CA GLU A 29 3.31 19.69 6.87
C GLU A 29 2.24 19.31 7.91
N LEU A 30 0.99 19.10 7.45
CA LEU A 30 -0.09 18.68 8.33
C LEU A 30 0.15 17.30 8.93
N VAL A 31 0.66 16.37 8.12
CA VAL A 31 1.01 15.00 8.56
C VAL A 31 2.13 15.04 9.61
N ARG A 32 3.16 15.87 9.42
CA ARG A 32 4.22 16.09 10.42
C ARG A 32 3.68 16.59 11.75
N ALA A 33 2.77 17.56 11.67
CA ALA A 33 2.21 18.21 12.86
C ALA A 33 1.21 17.32 13.61
N ARG A 34 0.38 16.56 12.90
CA ARG A 34 -0.78 15.84 13.47
C ARG A 34 -0.59 14.32 13.58
N ARG A 35 0.33 13.75 12.82
CA ARG A 35 0.64 12.30 12.79
C ARG A 35 -0.62 11.42 12.70
N PRO A 36 -1.46 11.57 11.68
CA PRO A 36 -2.66 10.76 11.53
C PRO A 36 -2.28 9.28 11.32
N ASP A 37 -3.17 8.36 11.68
CA ASP A 37 -3.00 6.94 11.36
C ASP A 37 -3.11 6.69 9.85
N VAL A 38 -4.05 7.38 9.19
CA VAL A 38 -4.32 7.25 7.75
C VAL A 38 -4.47 8.61 7.10
N VAL A 39 -3.89 8.75 5.92
CA VAL A 39 -4.04 9.91 5.03
C VAL A 39 -4.77 9.48 3.77
N LEU A 40 -5.90 10.12 3.46
CA LEU A 40 -6.53 10.00 2.14
C LEU A 40 -5.89 11.02 1.21
N MET A 41 -5.15 10.55 0.22
CA MET A 41 -4.33 11.38 -0.65
C MET A 41 -4.83 11.33 -2.09
N ASP A 42 -5.21 12.48 -2.64
CA ASP A 42 -5.48 12.58 -4.07
C ASP A 42 -4.19 12.44 -4.87
N VAL A 43 -4.21 11.69 -5.96
CA VAL A 43 -3.06 11.59 -6.88
C VAL A 43 -2.77 12.96 -7.51
N ARG A 44 -3.80 13.65 -8.00
CA ARG A 44 -3.63 14.92 -8.71
C ARG A 44 -3.92 16.11 -7.81
N MET A 45 -2.87 16.82 -7.44
CA MET A 45 -2.96 18.06 -6.68
C MET A 45 -2.08 19.16 -7.31
N PRO A 46 -2.41 20.45 -7.10
CA PRO A 46 -1.59 21.55 -7.58
C PRO A 46 -0.20 21.58 -6.94
N HIS A 47 0.79 22.06 -7.67
CA HIS A 47 2.18 22.28 -7.27
C HIS A 47 2.94 21.02 -6.89
N MET A 48 2.46 20.24 -5.92
CA MET A 48 3.01 18.96 -5.52
C MET A 48 1.91 17.90 -5.61
N ASP A 49 2.12 16.89 -6.44
CA ASP A 49 1.17 15.78 -6.57
C ASP A 49 1.19 14.84 -5.34
N GLY A 50 0.18 13.97 -5.27
CA GLY A 50 0.05 13.06 -4.13
C GLY A 50 1.12 11.99 -4.06
N ILE A 51 1.74 11.63 -5.18
CA ILE A 51 2.81 10.64 -5.22
C ILE A 51 4.07 11.22 -4.59
N GLU A 52 4.43 12.44 -4.96
CA GLU A 52 5.57 13.15 -4.35
C GLU A 52 5.33 13.44 -2.87
N ALA A 53 4.11 13.87 -2.52
CA ALA A 53 3.73 14.06 -1.12
C ALA A 53 3.86 12.76 -0.32
N THR A 54 3.39 11.63 -0.86
CA THR A 54 3.51 10.30 -0.25
C THR A 54 4.98 9.92 -0.05
N ARG A 55 5.83 10.15 -1.05
CA ARG A 55 7.26 9.88 -0.95
C ARG A 55 7.91 10.67 0.19
N ARG A 56 7.60 11.96 0.33
CA ARG A 56 8.12 12.81 1.40
C ARG A 56 7.64 12.37 2.79
N ILE A 57 6.36 12.03 2.92
CA ILE A 57 5.80 11.47 4.14
C ILE A 57 6.52 10.15 4.48
N HIS A 58 6.77 9.31 3.48
CA HIS A 58 7.43 8.03 3.68
C HIS A 58 8.90 8.15 4.09
N GLN A 59 9.64 9.11 3.55
CA GLN A 59 11.06 9.33 3.84
C GLN A 59 11.31 10.03 5.18
N ASP A 60 10.30 10.66 5.74
CA ASP A 60 10.40 11.40 6.99
C ASP A 60 10.30 10.46 8.20
N THR A 61 11.35 10.40 9.01
CA THR A 61 11.39 9.59 10.23
C THR A 61 10.38 10.04 11.28
N GLY A 62 9.95 11.30 11.23
CA GLY A 62 8.93 11.85 12.13
C GLY A 62 7.51 11.37 11.84
N THR A 63 7.28 10.77 10.68
CA THR A 63 5.97 10.27 10.23
C THR A 63 5.90 8.73 10.12
N VAL A 64 6.80 8.04 10.80
CA VAL A 64 6.77 6.57 10.90
C VAL A 64 5.43 6.12 11.47
N GLY A 65 4.80 5.16 10.80
CA GLY A 65 3.46 4.66 11.18
C GLY A 65 2.29 5.30 10.44
N VAL A 66 2.47 6.48 9.83
CA VAL A 66 1.44 7.09 8.97
C VAL A 66 1.27 6.29 7.68
N ARG A 67 0.05 5.94 7.33
CA ARG A 67 -0.28 5.19 6.13
C ARG A 67 -1.03 6.04 5.13
N VAL A 68 -0.63 5.98 3.87
CA VAL A 68 -1.25 6.76 2.81
C VAL A 68 -2.12 5.88 1.93
N LEU A 69 -3.42 6.17 1.88
CA LEU A 69 -4.39 5.56 0.98
C LEU A 69 -4.66 6.53 -0.17
N MET A 70 -4.23 6.16 -1.38
CA MET A 70 -4.38 7.02 -2.56
C MET A 70 -5.81 6.98 -3.10
N LEU A 71 -6.29 8.14 -3.53
CA LEU A 71 -7.57 8.29 -4.21
C LEU A 71 -7.36 8.75 -5.67
N THR A 72 -7.98 8.05 -6.63
CA THR A 72 -7.85 8.38 -8.06
C THR A 72 -9.19 8.32 -8.78
N MET A 73 -9.33 9.05 -9.91
CA MET A 73 -10.59 9.06 -10.68
C MET A 73 -10.71 7.86 -11.63
N PHE A 74 -9.77 7.64 -12.55
CA PHE A 74 -9.92 6.61 -13.59
C PHE A 74 -8.60 6.02 -14.12
N ASP A 75 -7.48 6.72 -14.03
CA ASP A 75 -6.20 6.30 -14.63
C ASP A 75 -5.35 5.55 -13.60
N LEU A 76 -5.81 4.33 -13.25
CA LEU A 76 -5.10 3.48 -12.31
C LEU A 76 -3.72 3.04 -12.85
N ASP A 77 -3.59 2.91 -14.18
CA ASP A 77 -2.43 2.19 -14.77
C ASP A 77 -1.12 2.98 -14.68
N ALA A 78 -1.14 4.30 -14.96
CA ALA A 78 0.09 5.10 -14.99
C ALA A 78 0.65 5.48 -13.60
N HIS A 79 -0.19 5.50 -12.56
CA HIS A 79 0.17 6.07 -11.26
C HIS A 79 0.26 5.06 -10.12
N VAL A 80 -0.36 3.88 -10.26
CA VAL A 80 -0.39 2.85 -9.20
C VAL A 80 1.02 2.42 -8.81
N PHE A 81 1.84 2.08 -9.80
CA PHE A 81 3.21 1.64 -9.56
C PHE A 81 4.05 2.71 -8.85
N SER A 82 4.03 3.93 -9.39
CA SER A 82 4.80 5.05 -8.84
C SER A 82 4.39 5.40 -7.41
N ALA A 83 3.08 5.32 -7.11
CA ALA A 83 2.58 5.61 -5.79
C ALA A 83 2.90 4.50 -4.77
N LEU A 84 2.82 3.24 -5.16
CA LEU A 84 3.24 2.12 -4.31
C LEU A 84 4.75 2.17 -4.04
N ARG A 85 5.57 2.49 -5.04
CA ARG A 85 7.01 2.76 -4.83
C ARG A 85 7.26 3.97 -3.94
N ALA A 86 6.40 4.98 -3.98
CA ALA A 86 6.47 6.12 -3.08
C ALA A 86 6.07 5.79 -1.64
N GLY A 87 5.47 4.62 -1.38
CA GLY A 87 5.08 4.15 -0.05
C GLY A 87 3.58 4.20 0.23
N ALA A 88 2.73 4.27 -0.80
CA ALA A 88 1.29 4.17 -0.60
C ALA A 88 0.90 2.78 -0.08
N ALA A 89 0.07 2.73 0.96
CA ALA A 89 -0.45 1.50 1.58
C ALA A 89 -1.64 0.90 0.82
N GLY A 90 -2.25 1.67 -0.08
CA GLY A 90 -3.37 1.20 -0.88
C GLY A 90 -3.88 2.24 -1.87
N PHE A 91 -4.86 1.79 -2.67
CA PHE A 91 -5.50 2.58 -3.72
C PHE A 91 -7.01 2.37 -3.71
N LEU A 92 -7.76 3.46 -3.87
CA LEU A 92 -9.19 3.45 -4.09
C LEU A 92 -9.59 4.39 -5.24
N LEU A 93 -10.70 4.08 -5.85
CA LEU A 93 -11.36 5.00 -6.77
C LEU A 93 -12.14 6.06 -5.97
N LYS A 94 -12.21 7.27 -6.48
CA LYS A 94 -12.94 8.37 -5.84
C LYS A 94 -14.46 8.16 -5.82
N ASP A 95 -14.98 7.28 -6.67
CA ASP A 95 -16.36 6.83 -6.73
C ASP A 95 -16.64 5.57 -5.89
N THR A 96 -15.65 5.11 -5.12
CA THR A 96 -15.84 3.99 -4.17
C THR A 96 -17.00 4.29 -3.22
N PRO A 97 -17.93 3.33 -3.04
CA PRO A 97 -19.04 3.49 -2.12
C PRO A 97 -18.59 3.85 -0.71
N PRO A 98 -19.32 4.69 0.04
CA PRO A 98 -18.92 5.12 1.39
C PRO A 98 -18.61 3.97 2.35
N ALA A 99 -19.38 2.89 2.33
CA ALA A 99 -19.14 1.72 3.18
C ALA A 99 -17.79 1.05 2.88
N ASP A 100 -17.42 0.94 1.61
CA ASP A 100 -16.17 0.34 1.17
C ASP A 100 -14.97 1.25 1.49
N LEU A 101 -15.15 2.57 1.37
CA LEU A 101 -14.14 3.55 1.78
C LEU A 101 -13.87 3.46 3.29
N LEU A 102 -14.91 3.39 4.13
CA LEU A 102 -14.75 3.25 5.58
C LEU A 102 -14.06 1.94 5.95
N ASN A 103 -14.44 0.84 5.30
CA ASN A 103 -13.77 -0.44 5.48
C ASN A 103 -12.30 -0.39 5.08
N ALA A 104 -12.00 0.24 3.94
CA ALA A 104 -10.63 0.43 3.44
C ALA A 104 -9.75 1.20 4.42
N ILE A 105 -10.27 2.28 5.02
CA ILE A 105 -9.56 3.06 6.03
C ILE A 105 -9.24 2.19 7.25
N ARG A 106 -10.20 1.38 7.73
CA ARG A 106 -9.98 0.49 8.88
C ARG A 106 -8.93 -0.58 8.60
N VAL A 107 -8.98 -1.19 7.41
CA VAL A 107 -8.00 -2.20 6.96
C VAL A 107 -6.59 -1.58 6.89
N VAL A 108 -6.48 -0.40 6.29
CA VAL A 108 -5.20 0.31 6.21
C VAL A 108 -4.73 0.74 7.59
N ALA A 109 -5.60 1.27 8.46
CA ALA A 109 -5.27 1.63 9.83
C ALA A 109 -4.77 0.42 10.66
N ALA A 110 -5.30 -0.77 10.41
CA ALA A 110 -4.84 -2.01 11.04
C ALA A 110 -3.45 -2.51 10.53
N GLY A 111 -2.87 -1.83 9.54
CA GLY A 111 -1.58 -2.22 8.95
C GLY A 111 -1.69 -3.27 7.85
N GLU A 112 -2.90 -3.60 7.45
CA GLU A 112 -3.13 -4.46 6.29
C GLU A 112 -3.14 -3.59 5.02
N ALA A 113 -2.39 -3.98 3.98
CA ALA A 113 -2.44 -3.26 2.70
C ALA A 113 -3.73 -3.61 1.96
N LEU A 114 -4.44 -2.60 1.53
CA LEU A 114 -5.62 -2.76 0.70
C LEU A 114 -5.22 -2.68 -0.77
N LEU A 115 -4.77 -3.79 -1.32
CA LEU A 115 -4.66 -3.97 -2.77
C LEU A 115 -5.84 -4.81 -3.22
N ALA A 116 -6.82 -4.18 -3.86
CA ALA A 116 -7.87 -4.92 -4.56
C ALA A 116 -7.21 -5.91 -5.55
N PRO A 117 -7.75 -7.12 -5.75
CA PRO A 117 -7.17 -8.10 -6.68
C PRO A 117 -6.96 -7.54 -8.09
N THR A 118 -7.82 -6.60 -8.51
CA THR A 118 -7.68 -5.86 -9.77
C THR A 118 -6.45 -4.97 -9.80
N VAL A 119 -6.15 -4.26 -8.70
CA VAL A 119 -4.97 -3.40 -8.57
C VAL A 119 -3.70 -4.24 -8.50
N THR A 120 -3.72 -5.37 -7.78
CA THR A 120 -2.59 -6.30 -7.74
C THR A 120 -2.27 -6.88 -9.11
N ARG A 121 -3.29 -7.32 -9.89
CA ARG A 121 -3.08 -7.80 -11.26
C ARG A 121 -2.49 -6.74 -12.19
N ARG A 122 -2.92 -5.48 -12.05
CA ARG A 122 -2.38 -4.36 -12.83
C ARG A 122 -0.94 -4.03 -12.44
N LEU A 123 -0.64 -4.04 -11.15
CA LEU A 123 0.73 -3.90 -10.66
C LEU A 123 1.65 -4.98 -11.26
N ILE A 124 1.20 -6.22 -11.30
CA ILE A 124 1.90 -7.35 -11.93
C ILE A 124 2.12 -7.08 -13.43
N ALA A 125 1.08 -6.64 -14.15
CA ALA A 125 1.20 -6.34 -15.58
C ALA A 125 2.16 -5.19 -15.88
N GLU A 126 2.26 -4.20 -15.00
CA GLU A 126 3.20 -3.09 -15.14
C GLU A 126 4.64 -3.52 -14.84
N PHE A 127 4.86 -4.36 -13.82
CA PHE A 127 6.16 -5.00 -13.60
C PHE A 127 6.61 -5.83 -14.81
N ALA A 128 5.67 -6.47 -15.51
CA ALA A 128 5.97 -7.23 -16.72
C ALA A 128 6.49 -6.37 -17.87
N ARG A 129 6.12 -5.09 -17.90
CA ARG A 129 6.54 -4.13 -18.95
C ARG A 129 7.87 -3.43 -18.66
N LEU A 130 8.28 -3.40 -17.38
CA LEU A 130 9.55 -2.79 -17.02
C LEU A 130 10.71 -3.67 -17.49
N PRO A 131 11.80 -3.06 -18.00
CA PRO A 131 13.03 -3.80 -18.24
C PRO A 131 13.43 -4.50 -16.94
N GLN A 132 13.56 -5.83 -16.98
CA GLN A 132 14.03 -6.56 -15.82
C GLN A 132 15.47 -6.09 -15.51
N PRO A 133 15.80 -5.82 -14.22
CA PRO A 133 17.17 -5.55 -13.86
C PRO A 133 18.02 -6.74 -14.31
N GLU A 134 19.09 -6.47 -15.07
CA GLU A 134 20.00 -7.48 -15.63
C GLU A 134 20.62 -8.39 -14.55
N ARG A 135 20.52 -8.01 -13.28
CA ARG A 135 20.87 -8.83 -12.11
C ARG A 135 19.83 -8.60 -11.02
N PRO A 136 19.18 -9.69 -10.51
CA PRO A 136 18.41 -9.62 -9.27
C PRO A 136 19.32 -9.05 -8.17
N LEU A 137 18.79 -8.22 -7.27
CA LEU A 137 19.52 -7.76 -6.10
C LEU A 137 19.71 -8.97 -5.14
N PRO A 138 20.90 -9.62 -5.09
CA PRO A 138 21.08 -10.89 -4.39
C PRO A 138 20.81 -10.80 -2.88
N ARG A 139 20.89 -9.59 -2.31
CA ARG A 139 20.73 -9.30 -0.88
C ARG A 139 19.30 -8.97 -0.45
N ALA A 140 18.37 -8.77 -1.38
CA ALA A 140 17.02 -8.33 -1.04
C ALA A 140 16.24 -9.38 -0.22
N LEU A 141 16.61 -10.66 -0.30
CA LEU A 141 15.93 -11.76 0.39
C LEU A 141 16.83 -12.50 1.39
N ASP A 142 17.94 -11.88 1.84
CA ASP A 142 18.81 -12.46 2.87
C ASP A 142 18.02 -12.62 4.18
N GLY A 143 18.13 -13.83 4.78
CA GLY A 143 17.42 -14.17 6.00
C GLY A 143 15.95 -14.56 5.84
N VAL A 144 15.41 -14.57 4.62
CA VAL A 144 14.07 -15.09 4.32
C VAL A 144 14.15 -16.62 4.15
N THR A 145 13.41 -17.36 4.98
CA THR A 145 13.35 -18.83 4.91
C THR A 145 12.57 -19.31 3.68
N ASP A 146 12.75 -20.58 3.27
CA ASP A 146 12.01 -21.15 2.13
C ASP A 146 10.49 -21.02 2.31
N ARG A 147 9.98 -21.26 3.52
CA ARG A 147 8.56 -21.14 3.80
C ARG A 147 8.05 -19.70 3.72
N GLU A 148 8.85 -18.74 4.14
CA GLU A 148 8.55 -17.32 3.96
C GLU A 148 8.63 -16.93 2.48
N ARG A 149 9.53 -17.52 1.69
CA ARG A 149 9.59 -17.32 0.23
C ARG A 149 8.34 -17.85 -0.47
N ASP A 150 7.82 -19.02 -0.06
CA ASP A 150 6.55 -19.55 -0.57
C ASP A 150 5.41 -18.53 -0.34
N VAL A 151 5.30 -18.04 0.91
CA VAL A 151 4.29 -17.04 1.26
C VAL A 151 4.49 -15.75 0.47
N LEU A 152 5.71 -15.24 0.37
CA LEU A 152 6.03 -14.02 -0.38
C LEU A 152 5.68 -14.16 -1.87
N THR A 153 5.95 -15.33 -2.45
CA THR A 153 5.59 -15.65 -3.83
C THR A 153 4.08 -15.57 -4.05
N LEU A 154 3.30 -16.12 -3.14
CA LEU A 154 1.83 -16.11 -3.24
C LEU A 154 1.25 -14.70 -2.96
N VAL A 155 1.86 -13.95 -2.04
CA VAL A 155 1.57 -12.52 -1.82
C VAL A 155 1.76 -11.73 -3.12
N ALA A 156 2.88 -11.94 -3.78
CA ALA A 156 3.23 -11.23 -5.00
C ALA A 156 2.38 -11.67 -6.22
N ARG A 157 1.78 -12.85 -6.16
CA ARG A 157 0.76 -13.31 -7.13
C ARG A 157 -0.64 -12.75 -6.83
N GLY A 158 -0.80 -11.97 -5.76
CA GLY A 158 -2.05 -11.30 -5.42
C GLY A 158 -3.04 -12.13 -4.61
N LEU A 159 -2.64 -13.30 -4.07
CA LEU A 159 -3.53 -14.12 -3.27
C LEU A 159 -3.82 -13.45 -1.92
N SER A 160 -5.05 -13.51 -1.45
CA SER A 160 -5.45 -13.12 -0.09
C SER A 160 -4.85 -14.07 0.96
N ASN A 161 -4.87 -13.66 2.23
CA ASN A 161 -4.38 -14.53 3.32
C ASN A 161 -5.17 -15.85 3.41
N THR A 162 -6.46 -15.82 3.12
CA THR A 162 -7.32 -17.01 3.09
C THR A 162 -6.94 -17.95 1.94
N GLU A 163 -6.69 -17.42 0.75
CA GLU A 163 -6.24 -18.22 -0.40
C GLU A 163 -4.84 -18.80 -0.16
N ILE A 164 -3.91 -18.03 0.43
CA ILE A 164 -2.58 -18.52 0.82
C ILE A 164 -2.69 -19.65 1.84
N ALA A 165 -3.57 -19.49 2.85
CA ALA A 165 -3.82 -20.52 3.85
C ALA A 165 -4.31 -21.83 3.22
N GLY A 166 -5.26 -21.76 2.29
CA GLY A 166 -5.73 -22.91 1.53
C GLY A 166 -4.64 -23.52 0.66
N HIS A 167 -3.87 -22.70 -0.07
CA HIS A 167 -2.83 -23.14 -0.99
C HIS A 167 -1.66 -23.88 -0.29
N LEU A 168 -1.28 -23.39 0.88
CA LEU A 168 -0.15 -23.93 1.66
C LEU A 168 -0.57 -24.91 2.76
N HIS A 169 -1.88 -25.19 2.89
CA HIS A 169 -2.45 -26.00 3.96
C HIS A 169 -2.05 -25.49 5.37
N LEU A 170 -2.17 -24.18 5.58
CA LEU A 170 -1.86 -23.48 6.83
C LEU A 170 -3.11 -22.88 7.46
N SER A 171 -3.03 -22.54 8.75
CA SER A 171 -4.04 -21.72 9.39
C SER A 171 -3.90 -20.25 8.94
N LEU A 172 -5.00 -19.49 8.95
CA LEU A 172 -4.98 -18.05 8.67
C LEU A 172 -4.05 -17.29 9.64
N ALA A 173 -4.01 -17.69 10.91
CA ALA A 173 -3.12 -17.13 11.92
C ALA A 173 -1.64 -17.35 11.57
N THR A 174 -1.30 -18.54 11.08
CA THR A 174 0.05 -18.87 10.63
C THR A 174 0.47 -18.01 9.43
N VAL A 175 -0.42 -17.81 8.45
CA VAL A 175 -0.14 -16.94 7.30
C VAL A 175 0.10 -15.49 7.75
N LYS A 176 -0.75 -14.96 8.64
CA LYS A 176 -0.56 -13.61 9.22
C LYS A 176 0.81 -13.49 9.92
N THR A 177 1.23 -14.53 10.65
CA THR A 177 2.54 -14.57 11.31
C THR A 177 3.69 -14.54 10.30
N TYR A 178 3.63 -15.30 9.21
CA TYR A 178 4.65 -15.27 8.16
C TYR A 178 4.72 -13.90 7.47
N ILE A 179 3.57 -13.31 7.16
CA ILE A 179 3.53 -11.96 6.58
C ILE A 179 4.16 -10.93 7.53
N GLY A 180 3.81 -10.95 8.82
CA GLY A 180 4.42 -10.07 9.82
C GLY A 180 5.94 -10.22 9.91
N ARG A 181 6.46 -11.46 9.87
CA ARG A 181 7.91 -11.73 9.83
C ARG A 181 8.56 -11.20 8.55
N LEU A 182 7.92 -11.37 7.40
CA LEU A 182 8.40 -10.85 6.13
C LEU A 182 8.47 -9.33 6.14
N LEU A 183 7.43 -8.65 6.64
CA LEU A 183 7.44 -7.19 6.80
C LEU A 183 8.65 -6.74 7.62
N THR A 184 8.90 -7.37 8.77
CA THR A 184 10.03 -7.03 9.64
C THR A 184 11.37 -7.33 8.97
N LYS A 185 11.56 -8.52 8.39
CA LYS A 185 12.84 -8.96 7.80
C LYS A 185 13.24 -8.15 6.57
N LEU A 186 12.25 -7.76 5.77
CA LEU A 186 12.47 -7.04 4.51
C LEU A 186 12.36 -5.51 4.70
N GLY A 187 12.10 -5.03 5.91
CA GLY A 187 11.88 -3.61 6.18
C GLY A 187 10.67 -3.05 5.43
N ALA A 188 9.72 -3.92 5.08
CA ALA A 188 8.51 -3.54 4.38
C ALA A 188 7.45 -3.06 5.38
N ARG A 189 6.75 -1.98 5.06
CA ARG A 189 5.70 -1.42 5.94
C ARG A 189 4.37 -2.13 5.80
N ASP A 190 4.11 -2.64 4.63
CA ASP A 190 2.83 -3.24 4.28
C ASP A 190 2.98 -4.30 3.18
N ARG A 191 1.85 -4.93 2.85
CA ARG A 191 1.78 -5.98 1.84
C ARG A 191 2.16 -5.50 0.44
N ALA A 192 1.87 -4.23 0.09
CA ALA A 192 2.21 -3.69 -1.22
C ALA A 192 3.72 -3.62 -1.41
N GLN A 193 4.44 -3.23 -0.37
CA GLN A 193 5.91 -3.24 -0.36
C GLN A 193 6.48 -4.66 -0.52
N LEU A 194 5.86 -5.68 0.08
CA LEU A 194 6.26 -7.07 -0.14
C LEU A 194 6.13 -7.49 -1.61
N VAL A 195 5.05 -7.07 -2.29
CA VAL A 195 4.87 -7.31 -3.72
C VAL A 195 6.02 -6.67 -4.52
N ILE A 196 6.31 -5.39 -4.26
CA ILE A 196 7.39 -4.67 -4.95
C ILE A 196 8.73 -5.38 -4.74
N ILE A 197 9.09 -5.71 -3.51
CA ILE A 197 10.35 -6.39 -3.16
C ILE A 197 10.45 -7.76 -3.87
N ALA A 198 9.37 -8.53 -3.94
CA ALA A 198 9.35 -9.83 -4.60
C ALA A 198 9.65 -9.71 -6.12
N TYR A 199 9.17 -8.67 -6.78
CA TYR A 199 9.48 -8.42 -8.19
C TYR A 199 10.89 -7.84 -8.38
N GLU A 200 11.29 -6.85 -7.60
CA GLU A 200 12.62 -6.23 -7.69
C GLU A 200 13.75 -7.22 -7.34
N SER A 201 13.49 -8.18 -6.46
CA SER A 201 14.45 -9.25 -6.13
C SER A 201 14.53 -10.35 -7.18
N GLY A 202 13.66 -10.35 -8.19
CA GLY A 202 13.58 -11.43 -9.18
C GLY A 202 13.01 -12.74 -8.65
N LEU A 203 12.39 -12.75 -7.45
CA LEU A 203 11.71 -13.94 -6.90
C LEU A 203 10.57 -14.39 -7.81
N ILE A 204 9.92 -13.45 -8.48
CA ILE A 204 8.90 -13.68 -9.49
C ILE A 204 9.33 -13.00 -10.77
N THR A 205 9.35 -13.80 -11.84
CA THR A 205 9.50 -13.31 -13.22
C THR A 205 8.15 -13.40 -13.91
N THR A 206 7.77 -12.33 -14.58
CA THR A 206 6.61 -12.36 -15.48
C THR A 206 7.01 -13.07 -16.77
N ARG A 207 6.46 -14.25 -16.99
CA ARG A 207 6.49 -14.90 -18.31
C ARG A 207 5.40 -14.35 -19.19
#